data_08664c62b1330b5c87210cf1906bce69
#
_entry.id   08664c62b1330b5c87210cf1906bce69
#
_cell.length_a   1.000
_cell.length_b   1.000
_cell.length_c   1.000
_cell.angle_alpha   90.00
_cell.angle_beta   90.00
_cell.angle_gamma   90.00
#
_symmetry.space_group_name_H-M   'P 1'
#
loop_
_entity.id
_entity.type
_entity.pdbx_description
1 polymer ?
#
loop_
_entity_poly.entity_id
_entity_poly.type
_entity_poly.pdbx_seq_one_letter_code
_entity_poly.pdbx_strand_id
1 'polypeptide(L)'
;VEIDMNTAQYILRQKASMPVGTVWGNSFPAVINHTSASIARQHPDFHAAKHGDYDAALRLVDDLVKDDRIADIVERYPNAHVIYNHRMLGDGINMIPAAYAAKFSAAGMTVDHDIIAVTNVSHTNASDISRLSKRLRFEGRVRKGTDYILLDDFITSGAELRDMRDFVQSQGGNVVMMTTFGHGSYGRLKDIRIDNDYKERLK
;
A
#
# COMPACT_ATOMS: atom_id res chain seq x y z
N VAL A 1 5.21 -32.77 12.01
CA VAL A 1 5.87 -32.22 10.81
C VAL A 1 7.18 -31.60 11.29
N GLU A 2 8.31 -32.31 11.09
CA GLU A 2 9.64 -31.76 11.37
C GLU A 2 9.93 -30.64 10.35
N ILE A 3 10.14 -29.43 10.87
CA ILE A 3 10.62 -28.31 10.06
C ILE A 3 12.13 -28.54 9.90
N ASP A 4 12.57 -28.71 8.66
CA ASP A 4 13.98 -28.83 8.33
C ASP A 4 14.77 -27.65 8.91
N MET A 5 15.91 -27.97 9.55
CA MET A 5 16.80 -27.00 10.21
C MET A 5 17.25 -25.87 9.26
N ASN A 6 17.39 -26.15 7.95
CA ASN A 6 17.71 -25.11 6.95
C ASN A 6 16.57 -24.12 6.77
N THR A 7 15.32 -24.59 6.75
CA THR A 7 14.12 -23.75 6.69
C THR A 7 13.97 -22.93 7.97
N ALA A 8 14.24 -23.52 9.14
CA ALA A 8 14.20 -22.79 10.41
C ALA A 8 15.30 -21.72 10.48
N GLN A 9 16.54 -22.02 10.04
CA GLN A 9 17.63 -21.03 9.97
C GLN A 9 17.35 -19.93 8.94
N TYR A 10 16.77 -20.28 7.80
CA TYR A 10 16.35 -19.29 6.80
C TYR A 10 15.30 -18.33 7.39
N ILE A 11 14.27 -18.84 8.07
CA ILE A 11 13.24 -18.04 8.73
C ILE A 11 13.85 -17.17 9.84
N LEU A 12 14.81 -17.69 10.63
CA LEU A 12 15.48 -16.93 11.68
C LEU A 12 16.37 -15.82 11.11
N ARG A 13 17.09 -16.07 10.01
CA ARG A 13 17.89 -15.07 9.30
C ARG A 13 17.00 -13.96 8.70
N GLN A 14 15.86 -14.33 8.13
CA GLN A 14 14.87 -13.36 7.64
C GLN A 14 14.28 -12.51 8.76
N LYS A 15 14.03 -13.09 9.95
CA LYS A 15 13.58 -12.35 11.14
C LYS A 15 14.63 -11.40 11.71
N ALA A 16 15.91 -11.82 11.68
CA ALA A 16 17.03 -11.01 12.18
C ALA A 16 17.40 -9.85 11.25
N SER A 17 17.06 -9.93 9.95
CA SER A 17 17.35 -8.90 8.95
C SER A 17 16.21 -7.89 8.74
N MET A 18 15.05 -8.08 9.39
CA MET A 18 13.99 -7.07 9.33
C MET A 18 14.33 -5.91 10.26
N PRO A 19 14.59 -4.70 9.74
CA PRO A 19 14.77 -3.54 10.60
C PRO A 19 13.50 -3.35 11.46
N VAL A 20 13.70 -3.06 12.72
CA VAL A 20 12.62 -2.61 13.62
C VAL A 20 12.05 -1.35 12.99
N GLY A 21 10.79 -1.37 12.59
CA GLY A 21 10.07 -0.40 11.77
C GLY A 21 10.69 1.00 11.75
N THR A 22 11.07 1.43 10.56
CA THR A 22 11.67 2.74 10.35
C THR A 22 10.72 3.82 10.87
N VAL A 23 11.18 4.63 11.82
CA VAL A 23 10.39 5.77 12.33
C VAL A 23 10.14 6.75 11.17
N TRP A 24 8.91 7.20 11.01
CA TRP A 24 8.56 8.26 10.08
C TRP A 24 9.21 9.56 10.57
N GLY A 25 10.24 10.02 9.88
CA GLY A 25 10.84 11.32 10.20
C GLY A 25 9.83 12.45 9.96
N ASN A 26 9.95 13.55 10.72
CA ASN A 26 9.10 14.75 10.54
C ASN A 26 9.17 15.37 9.14
N SER A 27 10.22 15.05 8.39
CA SER A 27 10.45 15.49 7.01
C SER A 27 9.78 14.61 5.96
N PHE A 28 9.26 13.42 6.33
CA PHE A 28 8.58 12.56 5.35
C PHE A 28 7.26 13.20 4.90
N PRO A 29 6.95 13.21 3.58
CA PRO A 29 5.71 13.80 3.08
C PRO A 29 4.47 13.21 3.72
N ALA A 30 3.41 14.02 3.85
CA ALA A 30 2.11 13.52 4.28
C ALA A 30 1.55 12.54 3.23
N VAL A 31 0.86 11.50 3.69
CA VAL A 31 0.19 10.55 2.80
C VAL A 31 -0.98 11.25 2.11
N ILE A 32 -0.98 11.24 0.78
CA ILE A 32 -2.08 11.82 -0.01
C ILE A 32 -3.22 10.81 -0.11
N ASN A 33 -4.44 11.26 0.18
CA ASN A 33 -5.67 10.50 0.02
C ASN A 33 -6.64 11.22 -0.91
N HIS A 34 -7.46 10.47 -1.64
CA HIS A 34 -8.43 11.01 -2.59
C HIS A 34 -9.87 10.93 -2.10
N THR A 35 -10.18 9.97 -1.23
CA THR A 35 -11.53 9.77 -0.69
C THR A 35 -11.50 9.22 0.72
N SER A 36 -12.66 8.96 1.30
CA SER A 36 -12.81 8.20 2.54
C SER A 36 -13.43 6.83 2.27
N ALA A 37 -13.19 5.88 3.16
CA ALA A 37 -13.82 4.56 3.08
C ALA A 37 -15.36 4.63 3.13
N SER A 38 -15.93 5.63 3.81
CA SER A 38 -17.38 5.84 3.87
C SER A 38 -17.96 6.31 2.54
N ILE A 39 -17.27 7.19 1.83
CA ILE A 39 -17.68 7.65 0.48
C ILE A 39 -17.50 6.51 -0.52
N ALA A 40 -16.34 5.87 -0.53
CA ALA A 40 -16.04 4.80 -1.47
C ALA A 40 -17.05 3.63 -1.38
N ARG A 41 -17.47 3.26 -0.16
CA ARG A 41 -18.47 2.19 0.06
C ARG A 41 -19.86 2.50 -0.49
N GLN A 42 -20.18 3.76 -0.75
CA GLN A 42 -21.46 4.16 -1.35
C GLN A 42 -21.44 4.05 -2.88
N HIS A 43 -20.26 3.89 -3.47
CA HIS A 43 -20.13 3.72 -4.91
C HIS A 43 -20.61 2.33 -5.33
N PRO A 44 -21.41 2.23 -6.43
CA PRO A 44 -22.01 0.95 -6.87
C PRO A 44 -20.94 -0.11 -7.21
N ASP A 45 -19.80 0.30 -7.73
CA ASP A 45 -18.72 -0.59 -8.14
C ASP A 45 -17.79 -1.01 -6.99
N PHE A 46 -17.93 -0.45 -5.77
CA PHE A 46 -16.98 -0.69 -4.68
C PHE A 46 -16.85 -2.16 -4.31
N HIS A 47 -17.97 -2.86 -4.17
CA HIS A 47 -17.95 -4.28 -3.78
C HIS A 47 -17.29 -5.14 -4.86
N ALA A 48 -17.68 -4.98 -6.12
CA ALA A 48 -17.09 -5.71 -7.24
C ALA A 48 -15.59 -5.46 -7.38
N ALA A 49 -15.16 -4.20 -7.25
CA ALA A 49 -13.74 -3.79 -7.27
C ALA A 49 -12.92 -4.48 -6.16
N LYS A 50 -13.50 -4.66 -4.98
CA LYS A 50 -12.85 -5.36 -3.85
C LYS A 50 -12.74 -6.88 -4.06
N HIS A 51 -13.54 -7.46 -4.94
CA HIS A 51 -13.67 -8.91 -5.12
C HIS A 51 -13.23 -9.40 -6.52
N GLY A 52 -12.36 -8.63 -7.19
CA GLY A 52 -11.68 -9.10 -8.40
C GLY A 52 -12.12 -8.46 -9.71
N ASP A 53 -13.15 -7.62 -9.71
CA ASP A 53 -13.60 -6.93 -10.92
C ASP A 53 -12.73 -5.69 -11.17
N TYR A 54 -11.83 -5.82 -12.15
CA TYR A 54 -10.91 -4.74 -12.51
C TYR A 54 -11.62 -3.57 -13.22
N ASP A 55 -12.62 -3.85 -14.04
CA ASP A 55 -13.37 -2.80 -14.75
C ASP A 55 -14.20 -1.96 -13.76
N ALA A 56 -14.79 -2.60 -12.75
CA ALA A 56 -15.44 -1.91 -11.66
C ALA A 56 -14.44 -1.06 -10.84
N ALA A 57 -13.24 -1.58 -10.62
CA ALA A 57 -12.19 -0.82 -9.94
C ALA A 57 -11.72 0.40 -10.73
N LEU A 58 -11.62 0.29 -12.06
CA LEU A 58 -11.29 1.43 -12.92
C LEU A 58 -12.35 2.51 -12.83
N ARG A 59 -13.66 2.19 -12.96
CA ARG A 59 -14.74 3.18 -12.83
C ARG A 59 -14.74 3.84 -11.46
N LEU A 60 -14.61 3.05 -10.38
CA LEU A 60 -14.54 3.56 -9.02
C LEU A 60 -13.39 4.55 -8.83
N VAL A 61 -12.22 4.22 -9.37
CA VAL A 61 -11.02 5.06 -9.27
C VAL A 61 -11.18 6.33 -10.12
N ASP A 62 -11.72 6.23 -11.32
CA ASP A 62 -11.96 7.38 -12.21
C ASP A 62 -12.92 8.39 -11.59
N ASP A 63 -13.96 7.93 -10.92
CA ASP A 63 -14.95 8.80 -10.28
C ASP A 63 -14.41 9.52 -9.03
N LEU A 64 -13.52 8.87 -8.27
CA LEU A 64 -13.09 9.36 -6.95
C LEU A 64 -11.66 9.93 -6.92
N VAL A 65 -10.81 9.62 -7.90
CA VAL A 65 -9.45 10.14 -8.01
C VAL A 65 -9.35 11.17 -9.12
N LYS A 66 -9.03 12.39 -8.77
CA LYS A 66 -8.91 13.50 -9.73
C LYS A 66 -7.56 13.49 -10.43
N ASP A 67 -7.57 13.71 -11.73
CA ASP A 67 -6.36 13.68 -12.57
C ASP A 67 -5.37 14.80 -12.24
N ASP A 68 -5.86 15.96 -11.79
CA ASP A 68 -5.00 17.07 -11.34
C ASP A 68 -4.11 16.66 -10.15
N ARG A 69 -4.64 15.86 -9.25
CA ARG A 69 -3.87 15.35 -8.09
C ARG A 69 -2.81 14.33 -8.51
N ILE A 70 -3.11 13.52 -9.53
CA ILE A 70 -2.10 12.60 -10.11
C ILE A 70 -1.01 13.43 -10.80
N ALA A 71 -1.40 14.44 -11.59
CA ALA A 71 -0.46 15.33 -12.27
C ALA A 71 0.50 16.04 -11.29
N ASP A 72 -0.02 16.55 -10.16
CA ASP A 72 0.79 17.16 -9.09
C ASP A 72 1.85 16.20 -8.52
N ILE A 73 1.49 14.92 -8.35
CA ILE A 73 2.42 13.90 -7.87
C ILE A 73 3.48 13.60 -8.92
N VAL A 74 3.07 13.42 -10.18
CA VAL A 74 3.97 13.14 -11.31
C VAL A 74 4.97 14.29 -11.52
N GLU A 75 4.52 15.54 -11.45
CA GLU A 75 5.39 16.71 -11.57
C GLU A 75 6.44 16.75 -10.45
N ARG A 76 6.04 16.40 -9.25
CA ARG A 76 6.93 16.40 -8.06
C ARG A 76 7.95 15.26 -8.07
N TYR A 77 7.57 14.10 -8.63
CA TYR A 77 8.38 12.89 -8.61
C TYR A 77 8.46 12.20 -9.98
N PRO A 78 8.94 12.91 -11.03
CA PRO A 78 8.80 12.46 -12.44
C PRO A 78 9.55 11.15 -12.75
N ASN A 79 10.59 10.83 -11.97
CA ASN A 79 11.44 9.65 -12.18
C ASN A 79 11.18 8.52 -11.16
N ALA A 80 10.22 8.71 -10.26
CA ALA A 80 9.90 7.68 -9.28
C ALA A 80 9.11 6.54 -9.91
N HIS A 81 9.34 5.32 -9.41
CA HIS A 81 8.53 4.15 -9.74
C HIS A 81 7.38 4.03 -8.76
N VAL A 82 6.23 3.62 -9.24
CA VAL A 82 5.06 3.33 -8.41
C VAL A 82 5.04 1.84 -8.11
N ILE A 83 4.88 1.49 -6.83
CA ILE A 83 4.59 0.12 -6.41
C ILE A 83 3.32 0.11 -5.58
N TYR A 84 2.55 -0.94 -5.69
CA TYR A 84 1.29 -1.08 -4.99
C TYR A 84 1.14 -2.44 -4.34
N ASN A 85 0.32 -2.50 -3.30
CA ASN A 85 0.08 -3.71 -2.56
C ASN A 85 -0.83 -4.67 -3.35
N HIS A 86 -0.26 -5.76 -3.87
CA HIS A 86 -1.00 -6.88 -4.42
C HIS A 86 -1.38 -7.83 -3.28
N ARG A 87 -2.65 -7.86 -2.92
CA ARG A 87 -3.13 -8.75 -1.87
C ARG A 87 -4.24 -9.66 -2.38
N MET A 88 -4.01 -10.97 -2.26
CA MET A 88 -5.07 -11.96 -2.39
C MET A 88 -5.88 -11.98 -1.08
N LEU A 89 -7.17 -11.75 -1.19
CA LEU A 89 -8.13 -11.95 -0.11
C LEU A 89 -8.71 -13.35 -0.24
N GLY A 90 -9.30 -13.90 0.83
CA GLY A 90 -9.88 -15.26 0.81
C GLY A 90 -11.05 -15.42 -0.19
N ASP A 91 -11.65 -14.33 -0.61
CA ASP A 91 -12.81 -14.23 -1.52
C ASP A 91 -12.50 -13.49 -2.84
N GLY A 92 -11.21 -13.28 -3.15
CA GLY A 92 -10.79 -12.66 -4.41
C GLY A 92 -9.56 -11.75 -4.26
N ILE A 93 -9.22 -11.07 -5.35
CA ILE A 93 -8.12 -10.08 -5.39
C ILE A 93 -8.71 -8.68 -5.31
N ASN A 94 -8.25 -7.87 -4.37
CA ASN A 94 -8.61 -6.45 -4.33
C ASN A 94 -7.99 -5.70 -5.51
N MET A 95 -8.82 -5.27 -6.46
CA MET A 95 -8.38 -4.61 -7.69
C MET A 95 -8.21 -3.09 -7.57
N ILE A 96 -8.64 -2.47 -6.47
CA ILE A 96 -8.53 -1.01 -6.28
C ILE A 96 -7.07 -0.52 -6.38
N PRO A 97 -6.06 -1.15 -5.72
CA PRO A 97 -4.68 -0.69 -5.86
C PRO A 97 -4.15 -0.77 -7.29
N ALA A 98 -4.51 -1.82 -8.04
CA ALA A 98 -4.11 -2.00 -9.43
C ALA A 98 -4.72 -0.94 -10.35
N ALA A 99 -6.01 -0.67 -10.20
CA ALA A 99 -6.71 0.38 -10.96
C ALA A 99 -6.18 1.78 -10.61
N TYR A 100 -5.86 2.02 -9.33
CA TYR A 100 -5.25 3.28 -8.91
C TYR A 100 -3.83 3.46 -9.47
N ALA A 101 -3.02 2.39 -9.51
CA ALA A 101 -1.70 2.41 -10.14
C ALA A 101 -1.78 2.66 -11.66
N ALA A 102 -2.84 2.20 -12.32
CA ALA A 102 -3.06 2.45 -13.74
C ALA A 102 -3.18 3.94 -14.09
N LYS A 103 -3.72 4.79 -13.20
CA LYS A 103 -3.72 6.25 -13.39
C LYS A 103 -2.31 6.83 -13.47
N PHE A 104 -1.40 6.37 -12.65
CA PHE A 104 0.01 6.78 -12.70
C PHE A 104 0.69 6.29 -13.98
N SER A 105 0.40 5.06 -14.40
CA SER A 105 0.89 4.53 -15.67
C SER A 105 0.38 5.35 -16.86
N ALA A 106 -0.89 5.72 -16.87
CA ALA A 106 -1.49 6.58 -17.90
C ALA A 106 -0.87 7.99 -17.91
N ALA A 107 -0.42 8.47 -16.76
CA ALA A 107 0.31 9.73 -16.62
C ALA A 107 1.82 9.62 -16.94
N GLY A 108 2.30 8.46 -17.42
CA GLY A 108 3.67 8.24 -17.89
C GLY A 108 4.66 7.73 -16.86
N MET A 109 4.22 7.40 -15.63
CA MET A 109 5.10 6.82 -14.62
C MET A 109 5.32 5.32 -14.82
N THR A 110 6.48 4.85 -14.40
CA THR A 110 6.76 3.41 -14.35
C THR A 110 6.04 2.79 -13.15
N VAL A 111 5.24 1.75 -13.39
CA VAL A 111 4.63 0.92 -12.35
C VAL A 111 5.36 -0.41 -12.27
N ASP A 112 5.94 -0.73 -11.11
CA ASP A 112 6.60 -2.00 -10.86
C ASP A 112 5.58 -3.01 -10.31
N HIS A 113 5.33 -4.09 -11.08
CA HIS A 113 4.37 -5.15 -10.74
C HIS A 113 5.00 -6.34 -10.02
N ASP A 114 6.32 -6.33 -9.84
CA ASP A 114 7.07 -7.48 -9.33
C ASP A 114 6.98 -7.64 -7.81
N ILE A 115 6.46 -6.63 -7.10
CA ILE A 115 6.40 -6.63 -5.63
C ILE A 115 5.01 -7.08 -5.19
N ILE A 116 4.97 -8.22 -4.51
CA ILE A 116 3.73 -8.84 -4.04
C ILE A 116 3.77 -9.04 -2.52
N ALA A 117 2.63 -8.82 -1.87
CA ALA A 117 2.46 -9.17 -0.45
C ALA A 117 2.22 -10.67 -0.31
N VAL A 118 3.12 -11.35 0.39
CA VAL A 118 2.98 -12.77 0.72
C VAL A 118 2.40 -12.86 2.13
N THR A 119 1.10 -13.16 2.23
CA THR A 119 0.45 -13.42 3.51
C THR A 119 0.48 -14.91 3.81
N ASN A 120 1.27 -15.33 4.80
CA ASN A 120 1.03 -16.61 5.45
C ASN A 120 -0.22 -16.45 6.33
N VAL A 121 -1.40 -16.62 5.75
CA VAL A 121 -2.66 -16.62 6.49
C VAL A 121 -2.92 -18.04 6.97
N SER A 122 -2.51 -18.33 8.19
CA SER A 122 -3.16 -19.38 8.96
C SER A 122 -4.41 -18.80 9.60
N HIS A 123 -5.56 -19.09 9.02
CA HIS A 123 -6.86 -18.78 9.61
C HIS A 123 -7.17 -19.77 10.71
N THR A 124 -6.81 -19.46 11.95
CA THR A 124 -7.42 -20.08 13.13
C THR A 124 -7.30 -19.10 14.29
N ASN A 125 -8.44 -18.61 14.78
CA ASN A 125 -8.70 -17.99 16.09
C ASN A 125 -7.54 -17.19 16.72
N ALA A 126 -7.13 -16.10 16.08
CA ALA A 126 -6.06 -15.26 16.59
C ALA A 126 -6.62 -14.09 17.41
N SER A 127 -6.21 -14.01 18.69
CA SER A 127 -6.47 -12.88 19.59
C SER A 127 -5.90 -11.56 19.05
N ASP A 128 -6.39 -10.42 19.55
CA ASP A 128 -5.96 -9.07 19.10
C ASP A 128 -4.44 -8.83 19.20
N ILE A 129 -3.76 -9.51 20.11
CA ILE A 129 -2.30 -9.46 20.27
C ILE A 129 -1.59 -10.11 19.08
N SER A 130 -2.17 -11.14 18.44
CA SER A 130 -1.58 -11.81 17.28
C SER A 130 -1.71 -10.98 16.00
N ARG A 131 -2.65 -10.04 15.94
CA ARG A 131 -2.79 -9.09 14.80
C ARG A 131 -1.68 -8.03 14.82
N LEU A 132 -1.19 -7.62 15.99
CA LEU A 132 -0.08 -6.68 16.14
C LEU A 132 1.28 -7.30 15.79
N SER A 133 1.40 -8.62 15.81
CA SER A 133 2.66 -9.35 15.51
C SER A 133 2.77 -9.85 14.07
N LYS A 134 1.70 -9.78 13.26
CA LYS A 134 1.70 -10.24 11.86
C LYS A 134 2.11 -9.10 10.93
N ARG A 135 3.42 -8.96 10.75
CA ARG A 135 3.95 -8.11 9.69
C ARG A 135 3.65 -8.74 8.33
N LEU A 136 3.24 -7.91 7.37
CA LEU A 136 3.17 -8.32 5.98
C LEU A 136 4.59 -8.60 5.48
N ARG A 137 4.73 -9.70 4.76
CA ARG A 137 5.95 -10.00 4.03
C ARG A 137 5.73 -9.64 2.58
N PHE A 138 6.75 -9.02 2.01
CA PHE A 138 6.76 -8.70 0.58
C PHE A 138 7.85 -9.53 -0.09
N GLU A 139 7.59 -9.94 -1.31
CA GLU A 139 8.54 -10.58 -2.21
C GLU A 139 8.58 -9.81 -3.52
N GLY A 140 9.70 -9.87 -4.21
CA GLY A 140 9.88 -9.21 -5.50
C GLY A 140 11.21 -8.50 -5.59
N ARG A 141 11.43 -7.82 -6.71
CA ARG A 141 12.69 -7.16 -7.02
C ARG A 141 12.58 -5.65 -6.85
N VAL A 142 13.38 -5.09 -5.97
CA VAL A 142 13.57 -3.64 -5.82
C VAL A 142 14.83 -3.21 -6.57
N ARG A 143 14.74 -2.15 -7.35
CA ARG A 143 15.88 -1.54 -8.04
C ARG A 143 16.62 -0.64 -7.06
N LYS A 144 17.88 -0.99 -6.79
CA LYS A 144 18.72 -0.21 -5.87
C LYS A 144 18.91 1.23 -6.37
N GLY A 145 18.77 2.19 -5.47
CA GLY A 145 18.93 3.63 -5.77
C GLY A 145 17.75 4.26 -6.52
N THR A 146 16.68 3.49 -6.80
CA THR A 146 15.47 4.03 -7.43
C THR A 146 14.54 4.62 -6.39
N ASP A 147 13.94 5.75 -6.70
CA ASP A 147 12.90 6.37 -5.91
C ASP A 147 11.57 5.68 -6.13
N TYR A 148 10.84 5.42 -5.05
CA TYR A 148 9.56 4.71 -5.07
C TYR A 148 8.45 5.51 -4.40
N ILE A 149 7.29 5.52 -5.04
CA ILE A 149 6.00 5.93 -4.47
C ILE A 149 5.25 4.67 -4.07
N LEU A 150 4.89 4.56 -2.79
CA LEU A 150 4.08 3.46 -2.29
C LEU A 150 2.60 3.79 -2.43
N LEU A 151 1.84 2.83 -2.95
CA LEU A 151 0.42 2.97 -3.19
C LEU A 151 -0.37 1.85 -2.52
N ASP A 152 -1.50 2.21 -1.89
CA ASP A 152 -2.43 1.26 -1.30
C ASP A 152 -3.87 1.72 -1.52
N ASP A 153 -4.85 0.84 -1.23
CA ASP A 153 -6.26 1.22 -1.34
C ASP A 153 -6.70 2.12 -0.18
N PHE A 154 -6.60 1.67 1.07
CA PHE A 154 -7.03 2.46 2.23
C PHE A 154 -6.01 2.44 3.36
N ILE A 155 -5.60 3.61 3.79
CA ILE A 155 -4.83 3.72 5.01
C ILE A 155 -5.74 3.68 6.25
N THR A 156 -5.40 2.82 7.19
CA THR A 156 -6.02 2.75 8.52
C THR A 156 -5.00 3.00 9.63
N SER A 157 -4.16 2.03 9.93
CA SER A 157 -3.04 2.16 10.88
C SER A 157 -1.72 2.53 10.22
N GLY A 158 -1.63 2.45 8.89
CA GLY A 158 -0.39 2.62 8.13
C GLY A 158 0.62 1.48 8.27
N ALA A 159 0.24 0.37 8.94
CA ALA A 159 1.16 -0.75 9.17
C ALA A 159 1.62 -1.40 7.86
N GLU A 160 0.72 -1.58 6.90
CA GLU A 160 1.02 -2.18 5.60
C GLU A 160 2.00 -1.33 4.78
N LEU A 161 1.76 -0.02 4.72
CA LEU A 161 2.67 0.92 4.05
C LEU A 161 4.04 0.98 4.73
N ARG A 162 4.09 0.88 6.06
CA ARG A 162 5.36 0.81 6.79
C ARG A 162 6.13 -0.46 6.45
N ASP A 163 5.45 -1.61 6.44
CA ASP A 163 6.08 -2.89 6.13
C ASP A 163 6.58 -2.91 4.67
N MET A 164 5.83 -2.32 3.73
CA MET A 164 6.25 -2.14 2.34
C MET A 164 7.47 -1.20 2.23
N ARG A 165 7.49 -0.09 2.98
CA ARG A 165 8.63 0.83 3.05
C ARG A 165 9.88 0.12 3.55
N ASP A 166 9.75 -0.62 4.67
CA ASP A 166 10.87 -1.38 5.25
C ASP A 166 11.43 -2.38 4.22
N PHE A 167 10.56 -3.07 3.47
CA PHE A 167 10.97 -3.98 2.41
C PHE A 167 11.75 -3.28 1.30
N VAL A 168 11.22 -2.19 0.74
CA VAL A 168 11.87 -1.42 -0.34
C VAL A 168 13.24 -0.89 0.11
N GLN A 169 13.29 -0.29 1.29
CA GLN A 169 14.52 0.30 1.81
C GLN A 169 15.58 -0.77 2.17
N SER A 170 15.15 -1.94 2.67
CA SER A 170 16.07 -3.06 2.96
C SER A 170 16.80 -3.58 1.72
N GLN A 171 16.23 -3.39 0.54
CA GLN A 171 16.82 -3.76 -0.74
C GLN A 171 17.53 -2.61 -1.46
N GLY A 172 17.62 -1.44 -0.81
CA GLY A 172 18.35 -0.29 -1.31
C GLY A 172 17.56 0.64 -2.24
N GLY A 173 16.23 0.52 -2.30
CA GLY A 173 15.34 1.51 -2.89
C GLY A 173 15.07 2.67 -1.93
N ASN A 174 14.66 3.82 -2.46
CA ASN A 174 14.29 5.00 -1.68
C ASN A 174 12.78 5.19 -1.71
N VAL A 175 12.12 5.26 -0.55
CA VAL A 175 10.70 5.61 -0.52
C VAL A 175 10.57 7.10 -0.33
N VAL A 176 10.09 7.80 -1.37
CA VAL A 176 10.01 9.27 -1.40
C VAL A 176 8.62 9.79 -1.06
N MET A 177 7.57 8.99 -1.24
CA MET A 177 6.20 9.39 -1.00
C MET A 177 5.29 8.17 -0.80
N MET A 178 4.14 8.40 -0.19
CA MET A 178 3.03 7.45 -0.13
C MET A 178 1.73 8.09 -0.52
N THR A 179 0.88 7.32 -1.20
CA THR A 179 -0.47 7.75 -1.54
C THR A 179 -1.44 6.57 -1.42
N THR A 180 -2.68 6.85 -1.05
CA THR A 180 -3.73 5.83 -0.98
C THR A 180 -4.99 6.31 -1.68
N PHE A 181 -5.73 5.38 -2.27
CA PHE A 181 -7.04 5.68 -2.84
C PHE A 181 -7.93 6.38 -1.81
N GLY A 182 -7.94 5.86 -0.57
CA GLY A 182 -8.70 6.48 0.48
C GLY A 182 -8.14 6.24 1.88
N HIS A 183 -8.88 6.73 2.86
CA HIS A 183 -8.56 6.52 4.27
C HIS A 183 -9.74 5.88 5.03
N GLY A 184 -9.41 5.07 6.03
CA GLY A 184 -10.35 4.56 7.02
C GLY A 184 -10.52 5.52 8.21
N SER A 185 -10.99 5.00 9.35
CA SER A 185 -11.07 5.75 10.61
C SER A 185 -9.68 5.94 11.21
N TYR A 186 -9.29 7.17 11.49
CA TYR A 186 -7.93 7.56 11.91
C TYR A 186 -7.55 7.25 13.36
N GLY A 187 -8.37 6.58 14.13
CA GLY A 187 -8.16 6.44 15.58
C GLY A 187 -6.86 5.76 16.03
N ARG A 188 -6.00 5.30 15.09
CA ARG A 188 -4.79 4.54 15.39
C ARG A 188 -3.55 4.98 14.59
N LEU A 189 -3.62 6.07 13.83
CA LEU A 189 -2.45 6.60 13.14
C LEU A 189 -1.52 7.27 14.16
N LYS A 190 -0.43 6.59 14.49
CA LYS A 190 0.67 7.20 15.22
C LYS A 190 1.77 7.55 14.21
N ASP A 191 2.23 8.79 14.25
CA ASP A 191 3.42 9.26 13.54
C ASP A 191 3.32 9.39 12.00
N ILE A 192 2.18 9.14 11.37
CA ILE A 192 1.95 9.37 9.93
C ILE A 192 1.10 10.60 9.75
N ARG A 193 1.61 11.60 9.03
CA ARG A 193 0.85 12.77 8.62
C ARG A 193 -0.01 12.42 7.39
N ILE A 194 -1.22 12.94 7.34
CA ILE A 194 -2.17 12.73 6.26
C ILE A 194 -2.57 14.07 5.68
N ASP A 195 -2.50 14.19 4.37
CA ASP A 195 -3.08 15.29 3.63
C ASP A 195 -4.56 15.01 3.36
N ASN A 196 -5.42 15.80 3.99
CA ASN A 196 -6.89 15.70 3.89
C ASN A 196 -7.50 16.77 2.99
N ASP A 197 -6.75 17.35 2.10
CA ASP A 197 -7.15 18.47 1.24
C ASP A 197 -8.44 18.21 0.42
N TYR A 198 -8.80 16.94 0.22
CA TYR A 198 -10.07 16.61 -0.44
C TYR A 198 -11.32 17.09 0.36
N LYS A 199 -11.22 17.30 1.69
CA LYS A 199 -12.34 17.76 2.51
C LYS A 199 -12.73 19.21 2.26
N GLU A 200 -11.79 20.04 1.83
CA GLU A 200 -12.06 21.45 1.54
C GLU A 200 -12.75 21.64 0.19
N ARG A 201 -12.67 20.66 -0.70
CA ARG A 201 -13.25 20.69 -2.04
C ARG A 201 -14.68 20.13 -2.14
N LEU A 202 -15.18 19.53 -1.05
CA LEU A 202 -16.55 18.99 -0.96
C LEU A 202 -17.54 19.96 -0.31
N LYS A 203 -17.12 21.16 0.01
CA LYS A 203 -17.97 22.30 0.44
C LYS A 203 -18.29 23.18 -0.76
#